data_b7d2ff0c4b3152f675e4915b7fa08b79
#
_entry.id   b7d2ff0c4b3152f675e4915b7fa08b79
#
_cell.length_a   1.000
_cell.length_b   1.000
_cell.length_c   1.000
_cell.angle_alpha   90.00
_cell.angle_beta   90.00
_cell.angle_gamma   90.00
#
_symmetry.space_group_name_H-M   'P 1'
#
loop_
_entity.id
_entity.type
_entity.pdbx_description
1 polymer ?
#
loop_
_entity_poly.entity_id
_entity_poly.type
_entity_poly.pdbx_seq_one_letter_code
_entity_poly.pdbx_strand_id
1 'polypeptide(L)'
;MPWSEDGVLGGIAYSNSGEREGSMGVDIADFNGDGGPDLWYTNYTHQDNSLLRNVEGSGFVHCAELLGLAGDSRSWVGFGTGFGDFNGDGWSDLYVINGHVAYDRLDSPYFQPPQLFVNQRGERYRQVSANGGP
;
A
#
# COMPACT_ATOMS: atom_id res chain seq x y z
N MET A 1 24.12 -9.99 -17.27
CA MET A 1 23.98 -10.22 -15.82
C MET A 1 22.91 -11.28 -15.61
N PRO A 2 23.23 -12.38 -14.94
CA PRO A 2 22.18 -13.33 -14.57
C PRO A 2 21.20 -12.68 -13.59
N TRP A 3 19.91 -13.00 -13.73
CA TRP A 3 18.90 -12.60 -12.77
C TRP A 3 19.02 -13.45 -11.50
N SER A 4 18.87 -12.83 -10.34
CA SER A 4 18.79 -13.53 -9.06
C SER A 4 17.45 -13.26 -8.39
N GLU A 5 16.93 -14.24 -7.63
CA GLU A 5 15.72 -14.07 -6.81
C GLU A 5 16.13 -13.62 -5.41
N ASP A 6 16.01 -12.33 -5.17
CA ASP A 6 16.41 -11.69 -3.92
C ASP A 6 15.22 -11.23 -3.05
N GLY A 7 13.99 -11.60 -3.43
CA GLY A 7 12.77 -11.15 -2.75
C GLY A 7 12.74 -11.48 -1.26
N VAL A 8 13.20 -12.66 -0.87
CA VAL A 8 13.26 -13.08 0.54
C VAL A 8 14.29 -12.27 1.31
N LEU A 9 15.51 -12.16 0.79
CA LEU A 9 16.59 -11.39 1.42
C LEU A 9 16.32 -9.88 1.41
N GLY A 10 15.64 -9.40 0.35
CA GLY A 10 15.25 -8.01 0.23
C GLY A 10 14.04 -7.61 1.08
N GLY A 11 13.35 -8.58 1.69
CA GLY A 11 12.21 -8.31 2.57
C GLY A 11 10.87 -8.06 1.86
N ILE A 12 10.74 -8.44 0.58
CA ILE A 12 9.53 -8.18 -0.23
C ILE A 12 8.74 -9.43 -0.62
N ALA A 13 9.21 -10.63 -0.24
CA ALA A 13 8.57 -11.89 -0.66
C ALA A 13 7.34 -12.28 0.15
N TYR A 14 7.19 -11.74 1.35
CA TYR A 14 6.13 -12.10 2.29
C TYR A 14 5.60 -10.87 3.02
N SER A 15 4.39 -10.97 3.57
CA SER A 15 3.81 -9.96 4.45
C SER A 15 4.61 -9.80 5.73
N ASN A 16 4.26 -8.79 6.53
CA ASN A 16 4.86 -8.58 7.86
C ASN A 16 4.66 -9.78 8.81
N SER A 17 3.61 -10.58 8.58
CA SER A 17 3.34 -11.82 9.34
C SER A 17 3.94 -13.09 8.71
N GLY A 18 4.68 -12.96 7.61
CA GLY A 18 5.32 -14.09 6.92
C GLY A 18 4.39 -14.84 5.96
N GLU A 19 3.27 -14.27 5.58
CA GLU A 19 2.30 -14.88 4.66
C GLU A 19 2.54 -14.43 3.21
N ARG A 20 2.10 -15.24 2.26
CA ARG A 20 2.05 -14.86 0.84
C ARG A 20 0.94 -13.85 0.62
N GLU A 21 1.19 -12.86 -0.21
CA GLU A 21 0.24 -11.81 -0.52
C GLU A 21 -0.28 -11.91 -1.95
N GLY A 22 -1.57 -11.56 -2.13
CA GLY A 22 -2.21 -11.49 -3.44
C GLY A 22 -2.03 -10.11 -4.09
N SER A 23 -0.79 -9.71 -4.28
CA SER A 23 -0.43 -8.38 -4.77
C SER A 23 -0.90 -8.13 -6.21
N MET A 24 -1.46 -6.94 -6.46
CA MET A 24 -2.03 -6.59 -7.78
C MET A 24 -1.52 -5.24 -8.30
N GLY A 25 -1.78 -4.15 -7.62
CA GLY A 25 -1.27 -2.83 -8.00
C GLY A 25 0.02 -2.50 -7.26
N VAL A 26 0.96 -1.83 -7.91
CA VAL A 26 2.25 -1.45 -7.33
C VAL A 26 2.67 -0.06 -7.79
N ASP A 27 3.29 0.70 -6.91
CA ASP A 27 3.95 1.96 -7.24
C ASP A 27 5.16 2.22 -6.32
N ILE A 28 6.02 3.11 -6.76
CA ILE A 28 7.29 3.42 -6.08
C ILE A 28 7.41 4.94 -5.92
N ALA A 29 7.70 5.39 -4.70
CA ALA A 29 8.04 6.79 -4.41
C ALA A 29 8.79 6.89 -3.10
N ASP A 30 9.50 7.99 -2.91
CA ASP A 30 10.11 8.34 -1.62
C ASP A 30 9.05 9.04 -0.75
N PHE A 31 8.30 8.26 0.02
CA PHE A 31 7.17 8.79 0.79
C PHE A 31 7.61 9.58 2.03
N ASN A 32 8.77 9.30 2.56
CA ASN A 32 9.29 9.89 3.81
C ASN A 32 10.36 10.95 3.61
N GLY A 33 10.78 11.21 2.36
CA GLY A 33 11.75 12.24 2.04
C GLY A 33 13.20 11.90 2.41
N ASP A 34 13.53 10.60 2.56
CA ASP A 34 14.87 10.16 2.94
C ASP A 34 15.81 9.91 1.74
N GLY A 35 15.31 10.08 0.52
CA GLY A 35 16.06 9.91 -0.71
C GLY A 35 16.06 8.49 -1.27
N GLY A 36 15.50 7.51 -0.57
CA GLY A 36 15.34 6.12 -1.02
C GLY A 36 13.96 5.85 -1.61
N PRO A 37 13.85 5.12 -2.73
CA PRO A 37 12.56 4.74 -3.26
C PRO A 37 11.92 3.67 -2.39
N ASP A 38 10.69 3.93 -1.94
CA ASP A 38 9.88 3.02 -1.15
C ASP A 38 8.86 2.30 -2.04
N LEU A 39 8.36 1.17 -1.58
CA LEU A 39 7.47 0.31 -2.36
C LEU A 39 6.09 0.23 -1.72
N TRP A 40 5.07 0.53 -2.51
CA TRP A 40 3.67 0.36 -2.14
C TRP A 40 2.99 -0.64 -3.05
N TYR A 41 2.20 -1.56 -2.50
CA TYR A 41 1.36 -2.45 -3.30
C TYR A 41 0.05 -2.80 -2.61
N THR A 42 -0.97 -3.07 -3.44
CA THR A 42 -2.30 -3.47 -2.99
C THR A 42 -2.42 -4.99 -2.94
N ASN A 43 -3.30 -5.47 -2.08
CA ASN A 43 -3.51 -6.89 -1.84
C ASN A 43 -4.98 -7.30 -1.97
N TYR A 44 -5.21 -8.62 -1.91
CA TYR A 44 -6.52 -9.24 -1.96
C TYR A 44 -7.27 -9.08 -0.63
N THR A 45 -8.57 -9.43 -0.62
CA THR A 45 -9.40 -9.36 0.60
C THR A 45 -8.78 -10.14 1.76
N HIS A 46 -9.01 -9.69 2.98
CA HIS A 46 -8.44 -10.20 4.23
C HIS A 46 -6.93 -9.96 4.40
N GLN A 47 -6.32 -9.25 3.48
CA GLN A 47 -4.92 -8.82 3.57
C GLN A 47 -4.86 -7.29 3.58
N ASP A 48 -3.99 -6.72 4.40
CA ASP A 48 -3.70 -5.29 4.34
C ASP A 48 -2.87 -4.96 3.10
N ASN A 49 -3.08 -3.79 2.54
CA ASN A 49 -2.15 -3.24 1.55
C ASN A 49 -0.81 -2.96 2.24
N SER A 50 0.27 -3.07 1.49
CA SER A 50 1.62 -3.06 2.05
C SER A 50 2.42 -1.84 1.62
N LEU A 51 3.00 -1.15 2.59
CA LEU A 51 4.00 -0.11 2.38
C LEU A 51 5.31 -0.58 2.99
N LEU A 52 6.35 -0.60 2.17
CA LEU A 52 7.68 -1.05 2.54
C LEU A 52 8.65 0.10 2.38
N ARG A 53 9.27 0.48 3.48
CA ARG A 53 10.35 1.47 3.50
C ARG A 53 11.65 0.84 3.03
N ASN A 54 12.34 1.51 2.11
CA ASN A 54 13.67 1.15 1.68
C ASN A 54 14.69 1.62 2.74
N VAL A 55 15.38 0.68 3.36
CA VAL A 55 16.40 0.97 4.35
C VAL A 55 17.76 0.65 3.75
N GLU A 56 18.56 1.67 3.51
CA GLU A 56 19.88 1.52 2.92
C GLU A 56 20.71 0.45 3.64
N GLY A 57 21.20 -0.52 2.88
CA GLY A 57 21.99 -1.63 3.40
C GLY A 57 21.20 -2.75 4.10
N SER A 58 19.88 -2.62 4.26
CA SER A 58 19.03 -3.59 4.98
C SER A 58 17.83 -4.09 4.17
N GLY A 59 17.65 -3.63 2.93
CA GLY A 59 16.51 -3.98 2.09
C GLY A 59 15.24 -3.23 2.45
N PHE A 60 14.09 -3.88 2.33
CA PHE A 60 12.78 -3.29 2.59
C PHE A 60 12.20 -3.75 3.93
N VAL A 61 11.57 -2.82 4.63
CA VAL A 61 10.93 -3.07 5.92
C VAL A 61 9.45 -2.67 5.85
N HIS A 62 8.56 -3.56 6.24
CA HIS A 62 7.13 -3.28 6.32
C HIS A 62 6.84 -2.18 7.34
N CYS A 63 6.10 -1.15 6.94
CA CYS A 63 5.78 -0.01 7.79
C CYS A 63 4.32 0.45 7.71
N ALA A 64 3.46 -0.23 6.95
CA ALA A 64 2.06 0.16 6.78
C ALA A 64 1.31 0.28 8.11
N GLU A 65 1.50 -0.66 9.01
CA GLU A 65 0.86 -0.67 10.33
C GLU A 65 1.29 0.53 11.19
N LEU A 66 2.58 0.81 11.25
CA LEU A 66 3.12 1.94 12.00
C LEU A 66 2.63 3.29 11.47
N LEU A 67 2.33 3.36 10.18
CA LEU A 67 1.92 4.59 9.51
C LEU A 67 0.39 4.76 9.42
N GLY A 68 -0.38 3.85 10.02
CA GLY A 68 -1.85 3.95 10.05
C GLY A 68 -2.54 3.50 8.77
N LEU A 69 -1.89 2.68 7.94
CA LEU A 69 -2.45 2.14 6.69
C LEU A 69 -3.07 0.75 6.85
N ALA A 70 -2.79 0.07 7.96
CA ALA A 70 -3.32 -1.27 8.22
C ALA A 70 -4.76 -1.22 8.76
N GLY A 71 -5.53 -2.27 8.47
CA GLY A 71 -6.90 -2.47 8.95
C GLY A 71 -7.96 -2.01 7.96
N ASP A 72 -7.87 -0.81 7.45
CA ASP A 72 -8.90 -0.20 6.59
C ASP A 72 -8.99 -0.85 5.20
N SER A 73 -7.93 -1.46 4.72
CA SER A 73 -7.86 -2.13 3.41
C SER A 73 -8.29 -3.61 3.44
N ARG A 74 -8.37 -4.24 4.61
CA ARG A 74 -8.64 -5.70 4.73
C ARG A 74 -9.98 -6.14 4.18
N SER A 75 -10.97 -5.26 4.18
CA SER A 75 -12.31 -5.56 3.66
C SER A 75 -12.40 -5.44 2.13
N TRP A 76 -11.37 -4.92 1.49
CA TRP A 76 -11.38 -4.56 0.08
C TRP A 76 -10.34 -5.34 -0.71
N VAL A 77 -10.55 -5.37 -2.03
CA VAL A 77 -9.59 -5.93 -3.00
C VAL A 77 -9.00 -4.75 -3.76
N GLY A 78 -7.74 -4.45 -3.52
CA GLY A 78 -7.07 -3.32 -4.14
C GLY A 78 -6.50 -3.66 -5.51
N PHE A 79 -6.87 -2.91 -6.54
CA PHE A 79 -6.34 -3.05 -7.91
C PHE A 79 -5.45 -1.89 -8.30
N GLY A 80 -6.05 -0.83 -8.84
CA GLY A 80 -5.32 0.36 -9.25
C GLY A 80 -4.87 1.17 -8.06
N THR A 81 -3.60 1.58 -8.07
CA THR A 81 -3.06 2.37 -6.97
C THR A 81 -1.91 3.25 -7.45
N GLY A 82 -1.56 4.25 -6.68
CA GLY A 82 -0.40 5.09 -6.96
C GLY A 82 -0.13 6.11 -5.88
N PHE A 83 1.09 6.61 -5.91
CA PHE A 83 1.48 7.79 -5.17
C PHE A 83 1.16 9.06 -5.97
N GLY A 84 0.84 10.13 -5.28
CA GLY A 84 0.67 11.45 -5.87
C GLY A 84 0.49 12.49 -4.79
N ASP A 85 0.91 13.71 -5.06
CA ASP A 85 0.68 14.82 -4.13
C ASP A 85 -0.67 15.48 -4.47
N PHE A 86 -1.75 14.96 -3.91
CA PHE A 86 -3.13 15.36 -4.25
C PHE A 86 -3.57 16.66 -3.57
N ASN A 87 -2.91 17.07 -2.51
CA ASN A 87 -3.21 18.30 -1.78
C ASN A 87 -2.17 19.42 -2.00
N GLY A 88 -1.09 19.15 -2.76
CA GLY A 88 -0.08 20.15 -3.10
C GLY A 88 0.88 20.51 -1.97
N ASP A 89 1.06 19.64 -0.97
CA ASP A 89 1.92 19.90 0.19
C ASP A 89 3.37 19.41 0.04
N GLY A 90 3.69 18.77 -1.08
CA GLY A 90 5.01 18.23 -1.37
C GLY A 90 5.25 16.80 -0.87
N TRP A 91 4.31 16.19 -0.18
CA TRP A 91 4.39 14.81 0.30
C TRP A 91 3.53 13.88 -0.57
N SER A 92 4.03 12.67 -0.82
CA SER A 92 3.31 11.70 -1.64
C SER A 92 2.18 11.04 -0.86
N ASP A 93 0.96 11.32 -1.29
CA ASP A 93 -0.26 10.66 -0.83
C ASP A 93 -0.47 9.35 -1.57
N LEU A 94 -1.41 8.53 -1.11
CA LEU A 94 -1.75 7.26 -1.72
C LEU A 94 -3.23 7.21 -2.11
N TYR A 95 -3.53 6.70 -3.30
CA TYR A 95 -4.89 6.33 -3.66
C TYR A 95 -4.98 4.85 -4.01
N VAL A 96 -6.15 4.25 -3.79
CA VAL A 96 -6.45 2.86 -4.12
C VAL A 96 -7.84 2.78 -4.75
N ILE A 97 -7.91 2.11 -5.89
CA ILE A 97 -9.17 1.74 -6.52
C ILE A 97 -9.45 0.28 -6.17
N ASN A 98 -10.55 0.05 -5.47
CA ASN A 98 -10.97 -1.25 -5.01
C ASN A 98 -12.09 -1.83 -5.87
N GLY A 99 -12.16 -3.17 -5.95
CA GLY A 99 -13.23 -3.88 -6.64
C GLY A 99 -13.02 -5.38 -6.55
N HIS A 100 -14.09 -6.17 -6.55
CA HIS A 100 -13.96 -7.62 -6.48
C HIS A 100 -14.01 -8.25 -7.87
N VAL A 101 -13.24 -9.31 -8.09
CA VAL A 101 -13.21 -10.08 -9.35
C VAL A 101 -14.40 -11.02 -9.49
N ALA A 102 -15.05 -11.39 -8.40
CA ALA A 102 -16.22 -12.25 -8.38
C ALA A 102 -17.48 -11.46 -8.01
N TYR A 103 -18.50 -11.52 -8.86
CA TYR A 103 -19.73 -10.76 -8.70
C TYR A 103 -20.58 -11.20 -7.49
N ASP A 104 -20.65 -12.52 -7.23
CA ASP A 104 -21.53 -13.11 -6.23
C ASP A 104 -20.83 -13.53 -4.94
N ARG A 105 -19.88 -12.71 -4.46
CA ARG A 105 -19.21 -12.98 -3.18
C ARG A 105 -20.06 -12.50 -2.01
N LEU A 106 -20.23 -13.36 -1.00
CA LEU A 106 -20.96 -13.02 0.23
C LEU A 106 -20.12 -12.26 1.24
N ASP A 107 -18.80 -12.42 1.19
CA ASP A 107 -17.82 -11.87 2.14
C ASP A 107 -17.24 -10.51 1.71
N SER A 108 -17.44 -10.13 0.44
CA SER A 108 -16.90 -8.87 -0.08
C SER A 108 -17.71 -8.41 -1.29
N PRO A 109 -18.22 -7.17 -1.29
CA PRO A 109 -19.05 -6.68 -2.40
C PRO A 109 -18.23 -6.52 -3.68
N TYR A 110 -18.89 -6.66 -4.83
CA TYR A 110 -18.29 -6.44 -6.14
C TYR A 110 -17.87 -4.97 -6.33
N PHE A 111 -18.76 -4.03 -6.01
CA PHE A 111 -18.48 -2.61 -6.02
C PHE A 111 -17.92 -2.19 -4.66
N GLN A 112 -16.70 -1.68 -4.67
CA GLN A 112 -15.98 -1.28 -3.47
C GLN A 112 -15.55 0.19 -3.57
N PRO A 113 -15.57 0.94 -2.46
CA PRO A 113 -15.19 2.35 -2.49
C PRO A 113 -13.69 2.51 -2.75
N PRO A 114 -13.31 3.57 -3.47
CA PRO A 114 -11.90 3.96 -3.53
C PRO A 114 -11.44 4.50 -2.18
N GLN A 115 -10.14 4.47 -1.95
CA GLN A 115 -9.52 5.00 -0.74
C GLN A 115 -8.46 6.04 -1.11
N LEU A 116 -8.42 7.11 -0.34
CA LEU A 116 -7.38 8.14 -0.43
C LEU A 116 -6.76 8.31 0.95
N PHE A 117 -5.45 8.22 1.01
CA PHE A 117 -4.68 8.39 2.22
C PHE A 117 -3.72 9.57 2.07
N VAL A 118 -3.88 10.57 2.93
CA VAL A 118 -3.03 11.76 2.93
C VAL A 118 -1.81 11.54 3.80
N ASN A 119 -0.64 11.79 3.23
CA ASN A 119 0.64 11.70 3.91
C ASN A 119 0.85 12.89 4.84
N GLN A 120 1.10 12.64 6.11
CA GLN A 120 1.39 13.66 7.09
C GLN A 120 2.90 13.72 7.35
N ARG A 121 3.63 14.34 6.43
CA ARG A 121 5.07 14.59 6.49
C ARG A 121 5.94 13.34 6.64
N GLY A 122 5.52 12.22 6.05
CA GLY A 122 6.23 10.96 6.13
C GLY A 122 6.10 10.23 7.47
N GLU A 123 5.35 10.78 8.42
CA GLU A 123 5.22 10.21 9.78
C GLU A 123 4.01 9.29 9.92
N ARG A 124 2.95 9.55 9.17
CA ARG A 124 1.73 8.74 9.14
C ARG A 124 0.86 9.08 7.94
N TYR A 125 -0.09 8.20 7.64
CA TYR A 125 -1.16 8.43 6.68
C TYR A 125 -2.51 8.56 7.38
N ARG A 126 -3.37 9.40 6.83
CA ARG A 126 -4.75 9.57 7.28
C ARG A 126 -5.69 9.33 6.11
N GLN A 127 -6.62 8.39 6.27
CA GLN A 127 -7.65 8.16 5.26
C GLN A 127 -8.62 9.33 5.20
N VAL A 128 -8.90 9.80 3.99
CA VAL A 128 -9.92 10.81 3.72
C VAL A 128 -11.22 10.11 3.37
N SER A 129 -12.34 10.59 3.91
CA SER A 129 -13.65 10.02 3.60
C SER A 129 -14.02 10.23 2.13
N ALA A 130 -14.96 9.41 1.62
CA ALA A 130 -15.47 9.52 0.24
C ALA A 130 -16.06 10.91 -0.08
N ASN A 131 -16.44 11.68 0.94
CA ASN A 131 -16.96 13.03 0.81
C ASN A 131 -15.87 14.12 0.94
N GLY A 132 -14.60 13.74 0.94
CA GLY A 132 -13.49 14.69 1.03
C GLY A 132 -13.21 15.26 2.43
N GLY A 133 -13.97 14.85 3.43
CA GLY A 133 -13.76 15.24 4.82
C GLY A 133 -12.85 14.26 5.59
N PRO A 134 -12.33 14.68 6.74
CA PRO A 134 -11.60 13.79 7.63
C PRO A 134 -12.49 12.70 8.25
#